data_eb4ec4607e90a0e75a1a89cb0c1d6590
#
_entry.id   eb4ec4607e90a0e75a1a89cb0c1d6590
#
_cell.length_a   1.000
_cell.length_b   1.000
_cell.length_c   1.000
_cell.angle_alpha   90.00
_cell.angle_beta   90.00
_cell.angle_gamma   90.00
#
_symmetry.space_group_name_H-M   'P 1'
#
loop_
_entity.id
_entity.type
_entity.pdbx_description
1 polymer ?
#
loop_
_entity_poly.entity_id
_entity_poly.type
_entity_poly.pdbx_seq_one_letter_code
_entity_poly.pdbx_strand_id
1 'polypeptide(L)'
;MNQPWGLSGPQFLWIYGAGMAAFAVVPRLLALFGRAVGTASPQVPAPVLDAYEVGYLAGGAQRAAEVVIGELTTSGALRVDSAGRISQASSAELAAWLACAHGIAAQAVPDGLSAQKVQQRLAKDPGIVAIGVRLRAERLLIARSWVIAARVTAWALWLALMLAGALRLAEGAHNHRPVGDLVRLYLLTLLLGIVSRRRWLERLTWARTRAGAYYLKGLGQREVQQQVKD
;
A
#
# COMPACT_ATOMS: atom_id res chain seq x y z
N MET A 1 -34.99 33.11 -13.98
CA MET A 1 -34.11 32.64 -12.93
C MET A 1 -33.03 31.78 -13.57
N ASN A 2 -31.88 32.35 -13.84
CA ASN A 2 -30.77 31.59 -14.46
C ASN A 2 -30.25 30.57 -13.46
N GLN A 3 -30.54 29.30 -13.70
CA GLN A 3 -29.90 28.21 -12.94
C GLN A 3 -28.47 28.08 -13.48
N PRO A 4 -27.44 28.33 -12.69
CA PRO A 4 -26.08 28.11 -13.14
C PRO A 4 -25.92 26.63 -13.50
N TRP A 5 -25.40 26.36 -14.68
CA TRP A 5 -25.22 25.03 -15.29
C TRP A 5 -26.54 24.29 -15.65
N GLY A 6 -27.72 24.94 -15.61
CA GLY A 6 -29.02 24.31 -15.91
C GLY A 6 -29.47 23.23 -14.93
N LEU A 7 -28.77 23.06 -13.80
CA LEU A 7 -29.04 22.03 -12.81
C LEU A 7 -29.76 22.62 -11.58
N SER A 8 -30.87 22.00 -11.18
CA SER A 8 -31.51 22.30 -9.89
C SER A 8 -30.64 21.84 -8.72
N GLY A 9 -30.82 22.43 -7.52
CA GLY A 9 -30.07 22.06 -6.32
C GLY A 9 -30.12 20.54 -6.03
N PRO A 10 -31.30 19.90 -6.02
CA PRO A 10 -31.39 18.44 -5.80
C PRO A 10 -30.68 17.61 -6.89
N GLN A 11 -30.78 18.01 -8.15
CA GLN A 11 -30.08 17.31 -9.24
C GLN A 11 -28.57 17.36 -9.08
N PHE A 12 -28.01 18.51 -8.69
CA PHE A 12 -26.59 18.64 -8.39
C PHE A 12 -26.15 17.72 -7.24
N LEU A 13 -26.94 17.66 -6.16
CA LEU A 13 -26.65 16.78 -5.02
C LEU A 13 -26.61 15.29 -5.42
N TRP A 14 -27.51 14.86 -6.28
CA TRP A 14 -27.52 13.50 -6.81
C TRP A 14 -26.28 13.21 -7.68
N ILE A 15 -25.91 14.12 -8.58
CA ILE A 15 -24.71 13.98 -9.42
C ILE A 15 -23.44 13.95 -8.53
N TYR A 16 -23.37 14.84 -7.56
CA TYR A 16 -22.27 14.90 -6.62
C TYR A 16 -22.15 13.63 -5.78
N GLY A 17 -23.27 13.12 -5.26
CA GLY A 17 -23.34 11.84 -4.54
C GLY A 17 -22.92 10.65 -5.41
N ALA A 18 -23.36 10.60 -6.68
CA ALA A 18 -22.91 9.60 -7.63
C ALA A 18 -21.41 9.68 -7.91
N GLY A 19 -20.85 10.90 -7.99
CA GLY A 19 -19.41 11.13 -8.11
C GLY A 19 -18.65 10.62 -6.89
N MET A 20 -19.15 10.83 -5.66
CA MET A 20 -18.57 10.28 -4.44
C MET A 20 -18.61 8.74 -4.43
N ALA A 21 -19.70 8.14 -4.88
CA ALA A 21 -19.79 6.68 -5.04
C ALA A 21 -18.77 6.17 -6.07
N ALA A 22 -18.63 6.85 -7.21
CA ALA A 22 -17.64 6.55 -8.24
C ALA A 22 -16.20 6.66 -7.67
N PHE A 23 -15.88 7.71 -6.92
CA PHE A 23 -14.60 7.86 -6.22
C PHE A 23 -14.32 6.69 -5.28
N ALA A 24 -15.33 6.17 -4.60
CA ALA A 24 -15.15 5.04 -3.70
C ALA A 24 -15.01 3.70 -4.46
N VAL A 25 -15.71 3.50 -5.56
CA VAL A 25 -15.86 2.20 -6.24
C VAL A 25 -14.84 2.01 -7.37
N VAL A 26 -14.69 3.00 -8.28
CA VAL A 26 -13.89 2.84 -9.49
C VAL A 26 -12.43 2.45 -9.22
N PRO A 27 -11.69 3.11 -8.33
CA PRO A 27 -10.31 2.71 -8.05
C PRO A 27 -10.19 1.31 -7.43
N ARG A 28 -11.22 0.86 -6.67
CA ARG A 28 -11.26 -0.50 -6.13
C ARG A 28 -11.48 -1.54 -7.22
N LEU A 29 -12.37 -1.26 -8.17
CA LEU A 29 -12.57 -2.13 -9.32
C LEU A 29 -11.30 -2.24 -10.16
N LEU A 30 -10.60 -1.12 -10.44
CA LEU A 30 -9.31 -1.14 -11.14
C LEU A 30 -8.28 -2.02 -10.41
N ALA A 31 -8.21 -1.93 -9.09
CA ALA A 31 -7.33 -2.79 -8.30
C ALA A 31 -7.73 -4.27 -8.35
N LEU A 32 -9.04 -4.58 -8.37
CA LEU A 32 -9.54 -5.95 -8.51
C LEU A 32 -9.23 -6.52 -9.90
N PHE A 33 -9.43 -5.73 -10.96
CA PHE A 33 -9.02 -6.13 -12.31
C PHE A 33 -7.53 -6.38 -12.40
N GLY A 34 -6.70 -5.51 -11.83
CA GLY A 34 -5.24 -5.71 -11.77
C GLY A 34 -4.84 -7.01 -11.08
N ARG A 35 -5.61 -7.45 -10.05
CA ARG A 35 -5.42 -8.74 -9.40
C ARG A 35 -5.81 -9.93 -10.30
N ALA A 36 -6.86 -9.76 -11.10
CA ALA A 36 -7.37 -10.81 -11.97
C ALA A 36 -6.48 -11.02 -13.20
N VAL A 37 -5.95 -9.94 -13.79
CA VAL A 37 -5.07 -10.00 -14.97
C VAL A 37 -3.73 -10.68 -14.66
N GLY A 38 -3.28 -10.68 -13.39
CA GLY A 38 -2.06 -11.37 -12.95
C GLY A 38 -2.24 -12.87 -12.69
N THR A 39 -3.22 -13.54 -13.30
CA THR A 39 -3.35 -15.00 -13.16
C THR A 39 -2.19 -15.68 -13.86
N ALA A 40 -1.22 -16.16 -13.07
CA ALA A 40 -0.25 -17.12 -13.57
C ALA A 40 -0.99 -18.37 -14.01
N SER A 41 -0.66 -18.90 -15.18
CA SER A 41 -1.09 -20.23 -15.58
C SER A 41 -0.65 -21.21 -14.50
N PRO A 42 -1.51 -22.14 -14.03
CA PRO A 42 -1.14 -23.13 -13.03
C PRO A 42 0.00 -24.08 -13.48
N GLN A 43 0.47 -23.93 -14.71
CA GLN A 43 1.52 -24.76 -15.32
C GLN A 43 2.96 -24.25 -15.12
N VAL A 44 3.14 -23.04 -14.56
CA VAL A 44 4.50 -22.55 -14.25
C VAL A 44 4.88 -23.08 -12.87
N PRO A 45 6.01 -23.85 -12.75
CA PRO A 45 6.47 -24.27 -11.43
C PRO A 45 6.62 -23.04 -10.53
N ALA A 46 6.09 -23.16 -9.31
CA ALA A 46 6.10 -22.07 -8.36
C ALA A 46 7.57 -21.67 -8.11
N PRO A 47 7.92 -20.37 -8.22
CA PRO A 47 9.29 -19.93 -7.98
C PRO A 47 9.67 -20.25 -6.53
N VAL A 48 10.91 -20.68 -6.32
CA VAL A 48 11.44 -20.83 -4.97
C VAL A 48 11.72 -19.44 -4.44
N LEU A 49 10.90 -18.98 -3.50
CA LEU A 49 11.05 -17.68 -2.84
C LEU A 49 11.84 -17.84 -1.55
N ASP A 50 12.73 -16.89 -1.28
CA ASP A 50 13.43 -16.79 0.00
C ASP A 50 12.54 -16.17 1.10
N ALA A 51 13.02 -16.16 2.34
CA ALA A 51 12.26 -15.64 3.48
C ALA A 51 11.90 -14.15 3.32
N TYR A 52 12.77 -13.35 2.70
CA TYR A 52 12.54 -11.93 2.47
C TYR A 52 11.49 -11.68 1.40
N GLU A 53 11.51 -12.47 0.33
CA GLU A 53 10.53 -12.44 -0.75
C GLU A 53 9.15 -12.87 -0.26
N VAL A 54 9.10 -13.93 0.56
CA VAL A 54 7.86 -14.36 1.24
C VAL A 54 7.36 -13.26 2.17
N GLY A 55 8.24 -12.65 2.97
CA GLY A 55 7.91 -11.51 3.82
C GLY A 55 7.35 -10.34 3.02
N TYR A 56 8.01 -9.99 1.89
CA TYR A 56 7.53 -8.95 0.99
C TYR A 56 6.16 -9.29 0.39
N LEU A 57 5.99 -10.51 -0.05
CA LEU A 57 4.71 -10.97 -0.58
C LEU A 57 3.63 -10.98 0.50
N ALA A 58 3.95 -11.25 1.77
CA ALA A 58 3.03 -11.28 2.90
C ALA A 58 2.56 -9.89 3.34
N GLY A 59 3.39 -8.87 3.32
CA GLY A 59 3.06 -7.55 3.88
C GLY A 59 3.80 -6.37 3.27
N GLY A 60 4.44 -6.55 2.10
CA GLY A 60 5.20 -5.51 1.41
C GLY A 60 6.55 -5.24 2.05
N ALA A 61 7.16 -4.10 1.68
CA ALA A 61 8.49 -3.73 2.11
C ALA A 61 8.66 -3.67 3.64
N GLN A 62 7.62 -3.29 4.37
CA GLN A 62 7.68 -3.25 5.84
C GLN A 62 7.82 -4.64 6.44
N ARG A 63 7.07 -5.62 5.92
CA ARG A 63 7.15 -7.00 6.41
C ARG A 63 8.48 -7.66 6.02
N ALA A 64 9.01 -7.38 4.83
CA ALA A 64 10.35 -7.82 4.46
C ALA A 64 11.41 -7.22 5.40
N ALA A 65 11.30 -5.93 5.75
CA ALA A 65 12.20 -5.29 6.72
C ALA A 65 12.09 -5.92 8.13
N GLU A 66 10.89 -6.36 8.56
CA GLU A 66 10.73 -7.11 9.81
C GLU A 66 11.48 -8.45 9.79
N VAL A 67 11.42 -9.18 8.67
CA VAL A 67 12.16 -10.44 8.50
C VAL A 67 13.66 -10.18 8.59
N VAL A 68 14.16 -9.11 7.94
CA VAL A 68 15.56 -8.70 8.01
C VAL A 68 15.97 -8.40 9.47
N ILE A 69 15.19 -7.61 10.20
CA ILE A 69 15.45 -7.28 11.61
C ILE A 69 15.45 -8.55 12.46
N GLY A 70 14.48 -9.44 12.25
CA GLY A 70 14.40 -10.71 12.96
C GLY A 70 15.64 -11.57 12.77
N GLU A 71 16.11 -11.72 11.55
CA GLU A 71 17.32 -12.49 11.24
C GLU A 71 18.59 -11.85 11.82
N LEU A 72 18.75 -10.52 11.69
CA LEU A 72 19.85 -9.79 12.32
C LEU A 72 19.85 -9.90 13.85
N THR A 73 18.67 -10.00 14.47
CA THR A 73 18.55 -10.20 15.92
C THR A 73 18.91 -11.65 16.30
N THR A 74 18.47 -12.61 15.49
CA THR A 74 18.75 -14.04 15.73
C THR A 74 20.23 -14.38 15.51
N SER A 75 20.88 -13.74 14.53
CA SER A 75 22.32 -13.89 14.30
C SER A 75 23.19 -13.17 15.36
N GLY A 76 22.59 -12.36 16.24
CA GLY A 76 23.33 -11.59 17.26
C GLY A 76 23.94 -10.27 16.73
N ALA A 77 23.78 -9.95 15.46
CA ALA A 77 24.27 -8.71 14.85
C ALA A 77 23.56 -7.46 15.39
N LEU A 78 22.28 -7.60 15.75
CA LEU A 78 21.48 -6.56 16.40
C LEU A 78 20.98 -7.02 17.77
N ARG A 79 20.93 -6.08 18.71
CA ARG A 79 20.26 -6.24 20.01
C ARG A 79 19.10 -5.26 20.14
N VAL A 80 18.00 -5.74 20.67
CA VAL A 80 16.84 -4.91 21.00
C VAL A 80 16.79 -4.77 22.52
N ASP A 81 16.85 -3.55 23.02
CA ASP A 81 16.73 -3.29 24.46
C ASP A 81 15.27 -3.38 24.93
N SER A 82 15.06 -3.36 26.25
CA SER A 82 13.71 -3.40 26.85
C SER A 82 12.83 -2.21 26.49
N ALA A 83 13.41 -1.11 25.99
CA ALA A 83 12.71 0.06 25.50
C ALA A 83 12.39 -0.02 23.98
N GLY A 84 12.69 -1.16 23.33
CA GLY A 84 12.46 -1.36 21.89
C GLY A 84 13.43 -0.57 20.99
N ARG A 85 14.60 -0.18 21.53
CA ARG A 85 15.66 0.47 20.75
C ARG A 85 16.64 -0.57 20.24
N ILE A 86 17.10 -0.36 19.03
CA ILE A 86 18.05 -1.24 18.35
C ILE A 86 19.46 -0.68 18.53
N SER A 87 20.39 -1.55 18.93
CA SER A 87 21.83 -1.29 18.98
C SER A 87 22.58 -2.33 18.16
N GLN A 88 23.69 -1.93 17.55
CA GLN A 88 24.59 -2.86 16.87
C GLN A 88 25.39 -3.63 17.92
N ALA A 89 25.40 -4.97 17.82
CA ALA A 89 26.18 -5.81 18.72
C ALA A 89 27.58 -6.09 18.17
N SER A 90 27.71 -6.26 16.85
CA SER A 90 28.97 -6.53 16.16
C SER A 90 28.95 -5.97 14.74
N SER A 91 29.90 -5.09 14.42
CA SER A 91 30.04 -4.53 13.08
C SER A 91 30.57 -5.56 12.05
N ALA A 92 31.36 -6.53 12.50
CA ALA A 92 31.92 -7.57 11.63
C ALA A 92 30.85 -8.60 11.22
N GLU A 93 30.01 -9.05 12.14
CA GLU A 93 28.89 -9.96 11.84
C GLU A 93 27.85 -9.29 10.96
N LEU A 94 27.56 -8.02 11.24
CA LEU A 94 26.67 -7.21 10.41
C LEU A 94 27.21 -7.08 8.98
N ALA A 95 28.50 -6.79 8.80
CA ALA A 95 29.12 -6.68 7.49
C ALA A 95 29.14 -8.02 6.74
N ALA A 96 29.41 -9.14 7.42
CA ALA A 96 29.37 -10.48 6.82
C ALA A 96 27.96 -10.87 6.36
N TRP A 97 26.95 -10.58 7.19
CA TRP A 97 25.55 -10.82 6.82
C TRP A 97 25.09 -10.00 5.63
N LEU A 98 25.52 -8.73 5.56
CA LEU A 98 25.17 -7.83 4.46
C LEU A 98 25.77 -8.23 3.13
N ALA A 99 26.97 -8.81 3.14
CA ALA A 99 27.58 -9.37 1.92
C ALA A 99 26.72 -10.52 1.35
N CYS A 100 25.96 -11.23 2.19
CA CYS A 100 25.11 -12.34 1.81
C CYS A 100 23.65 -11.92 1.47
N ALA A 101 23.16 -10.83 2.02
CA ALA A 101 21.75 -10.43 1.93
C ALA A 101 21.51 -9.40 0.83
N HIS A 102 21.36 -9.84 -0.43
CA HIS A 102 20.76 -9.08 -1.55
C HIS A 102 21.13 -7.57 -1.66
N GLY A 103 22.28 -7.13 -1.16
CA GLY A 103 22.70 -5.73 -1.19
C GLY A 103 21.89 -4.79 -0.29
N ILE A 104 21.19 -5.34 0.73
CA ILE A 104 20.50 -4.54 1.72
C ILE A 104 21.56 -3.84 2.59
N ALA A 105 21.67 -2.51 2.48
CA ALA A 105 22.74 -1.75 3.08
C ALA A 105 22.52 -1.55 4.61
N ALA A 106 23.44 -2.06 5.43
CA ALA A 106 23.46 -1.83 6.90
C ALA A 106 23.62 -0.37 7.30
N GLN A 107 24.03 0.48 6.41
CA GLN A 107 24.08 1.93 6.67
C GLN A 107 22.71 2.48 7.13
N ALA A 108 21.63 1.69 6.99
CA ALA A 108 20.29 2.05 7.41
C ALA A 108 20.00 1.80 8.90
N VAL A 109 20.89 1.20 9.69
CA VAL A 109 20.66 0.90 11.10
C VAL A 109 21.59 1.74 12.00
N PRO A 110 21.27 3.02 12.25
CA PRO A 110 21.99 3.82 13.23
C PRO A 110 21.61 3.35 14.66
N ASP A 111 22.58 3.39 15.56
CA ASP A 111 22.39 3.06 16.95
C ASP A 111 21.33 3.93 17.66
N GLY A 112 20.58 3.33 18.57
CA GLY A 112 19.63 4.02 19.44
C GLY A 112 18.27 4.38 18.80
N LEU A 113 18.01 3.96 17.57
CA LEU A 113 16.70 4.17 16.95
C LEU A 113 15.68 3.12 17.43
N SER A 114 14.41 3.54 17.49
CA SER A 114 13.31 2.59 17.72
C SER A 114 13.19 1.62 16.54
N ALA A 115 12.83 0.36 16.84
CA ALA A 115 12.62 -0.70 15.85
C ALA A 115 11.72 -0.26 14.68
N GLN A 116 10.66 0.51 14.98
CA GLN A 116 9.76 1.05 13.96
C GLN A 116 10.44 2.02 12.98
N LYS A 117 11.36 2.87 13.47
CA LYS A 117 12.10 3.81 12.60
C LYS A 117 13.12 3.06 11.73
N VAL A 118 13.77 2.04 12.28
CA VAL A 118 14.69 1.17 11.54
C VAL A 118 13.92 0.43 10.46
N GLN A 119 12.80 -0.19 10.79
CA GLN A 119 11.92 -0.86 9.83
C GLN A 119 11.50 0.08 8.68
N GLN A 120 11.10 1.31 8.99
CA GLN A 120 10.71 2.30 7.96
C GLN A 120 11.87 2.70 7.04
N ARG A 121 13.11 2.73 7.55
CA ARG A 121 14.31 3.00 6.75
C ARG A 121 14.66 1.80 5.88
N LEU A 122 14.74 0.61 6.47
CA LEU A 122 14.99 -0.63 5.72
C LEU A 122 13.94 -0.88 4.63
N ALA A 123 12.68 -0.58 4.89
CA ALA A 123 11.62 -0.70 3.87
C ALA A 123 11.84 0.19 2.63
N LYS A 124 12.72 1.19 2.71
CA LYS A 124 13.10 2.07 1.58
C LYS A 124 14.45 1.68 0.97
N ASP A 125 15.11 0.67 1.52
CA ASP A 125 16.39 0.20 1.03
C ASP A 125 16.28 -0.29 -0.41
N PRO A 126 17.25 0.02 -1.29
CA PRO A 126 17.26 -0.42 -2.68
C PRO A 126 17.13 -1.93 -2.85
N GLY A 127 17.72 -2.74 -1.96
CA GLY A 127 17.64 -4.20 -1.98
C GLY A 127 16.19 -4.68 -1.76
N ILE A 128 15.50 -4.13 -0.75
CA ILE A 128 14.09 -4.46 -0.49
C ILE A 128 13.19 -3.98 -1.62
N VAL A 129 13.49 -2.81 -2.20
CA VAL A 129 12.75 -2.32 -3.38
C VAL A 129 12.95 -3.24 -4.58
N ALA A 130 14.15 -3.77 -4.79
CA ALA A 130 14.47 -4.70 -5.87
C ALA A 130 13.68 -6.02 -5.74
N ILE A 131 13.50 -6.55 -4.52
CA ILE A 131 12.61 -7.69 -4.26
C ILE A 131 11.20 -7.42 -4.80
N GLY A 132 10.66 -6.24 -4.51
CA GLY A 132 9.34 -5.86 -5.02
C GLY A 132 9.27 -5.75 -6.54
N VAL A 133 10.36 -5.35 -7.21
CA VAL A 133 10.44 -5.32 -8.69
C VAL A 133 10.45 -6.75 -9.24
N ARG A 134 11.27 -7.64 -8.66
CA ARG A 134 11.35 -9.05 -9.05
C ARG A 134 10.01 -9.76 -8.91
N LEU A 135 9.33 -9.64 -7.76
CA LEU A 135 8.03 -10.25 -7.52
C LEU A 135 6.94 -9.74 -8.49
N ARG A 136 7.07 -8.49 -8.98
CA ARG A 136 6.18 -7.97 -10.05
C ARG A 136 6.51 -8.59 -11.40
N ALA A 137 7.79 -8.78 -11.73
CA ALA A 137 8.22 -9.46 -12.96
C ALA A 137 7.69 -10.90 -12.98
N GLU A 138 7.69 -11.58 -11.86
CA GLU A 138 7.14 -12.93 -11.67
C GLU A 138 5.59 -12.94 -11.56
N ARG A 139 4.93 -11.79 -11.73
CA ARG A 139 3.46 -11.62 -11.67
C ARG A 139 2.82 -12.01 -10.33
N LEU A 140 3.57 -12.11 -9.27
CA LEU A 140 3.06 -12.38 -7.91
C LEU A 140 2.46 -11.14 -7.26
N LEU A 141 2.91 -9.94 -7.67
CA LEU A 141 2.35 -8.64 -7.29
C LEU A 141 1.66 -7.97 -8.48
N ILE A 142 0.69 -7.09 -8.19
CA ILE A 142 0.00 -6.29 -9.21
C ILE A 142 1.02 -5.42 -9.95
N ALA A 143 0.89 -5.38 -11.29
CA ALA A 143 1.74 -4.54 -12.12
C ALA A 143 1.62 -3.05 -11.72
N ARG A 144 2.75 -2.35 -11.73
CA ARG A 144 2.85 -0.94 -11.32
C ARG A 144 1.88 -0.03 -12.09
N SER A 145 1.62 -0.34 -13.37
CA SER A 145 0.67 0.40 -14.21
C SER A 145 -0.74 0.43 -13.63
N TRP A 146 -1.26 -0.70 -13.15
CA TRP A 146 -2.58 -0.77 -12.50
C TRP A 146 -2.64 0.00 -11.19
N VAL A 147 -1.57 -0.01 -10.41
CA VAL A 147 -1.47 0.78 -9.17
C VAL A 147 -1.46 2.28 -9.49
N ILE A 148 -0.70 2.68 -10.51
CA ILE A 148 -0.65 4.08 -10.96
C ILE A 148 -2.01 4.49 -11.52
N ALA A 149 -2.62 3.69 -12.39
CA ALA A 149 -3.95 3.97 -12.95
C ALA A 149 -5.00 4.17 -11.85
N ALA A 150 -5.07 3.26 -10.88
CA ALA A 150 -6.01 3.38 -9.76
C ALA A 150 -5.77 4.64 -8.91
N ARG A 151 -4.50 5.02 -8.71
CA ARG A 151 -4.14 6.25 -7.98
C ARG A 151 -4.52 7.50 -8.76
N VAL A 152 -4.14 7.57 -10.03
CA VAL A 152 -4.43 8.74 -10.89
C VAL A 152 -5.94 8.93 -11.00
N THR A 153 -6.70 7.85 -11.23
CA THR A 153 -8.17 7.90 -11.30
C THR A 153 -8.77 8.38 -9.96
N ALA A 154 -8.28 7.87 -8.82
CA ALA A 154 -8.74 8.32 -7.52
C ALA A 154 -8.49 9.82 -7.30
N TRP A 155 -7.28 10.30 -7.62
CA TRP A 155 -6.94 11.72 -7.49
C TRP A 155 -7.74 12.61 -8.45
N ALA A 156 -7.90 12.19 -9.71
CA ALA A 156 -8.67 12.93 -10.69
C ALA A 156 -10.14 13.08 -10.28
N LEU A 157 -10.77 11.99 -9.82
CA LEU A 157 -12.15 12.03 -9.32
C LEU A 157 -12.28 12.90 -8.08
N TRP A 158 -11.34 12.80 -7.13
CA TRP A 158 -11.37 13.62 -5.93
C TRP A 158 -11.21 15.11 -6.24
N LEU A 159 -10.26 15.48 -7.11
CA LEU A 159 -10.05 16.86 -7.54
C LEU A 159 -11.26 17.42 -8.29
N ALA A 160 -11.87 16.60 -9.18
CA ALA A 160 -13.07 17.00 -9.89
C ALA A 160 -14.23 17.29 -8.93
N LEU A 161 -14.44 16.45 -7.93
CA LEU A 161 -15.46 16.65 -6.88
C LEU A 161 -15.15 17.90 -6.06
N MET A 162 -13.90 18.11 -5.65
CA MET A 162 -13.49 19.30 -4.90
C MET A 162 -13.76 20.57 -5.70
N LEU A 163 -13.39 20.59 -6.98
CA LEU A 163 -13.60 21.73 -7.85
C LEU A 163 -15.10 22.01 -8.08
N ALA A 164 -15.87 20.98 -8.42
CA ALA A 164 -17.31 21.12 -8.64
C ALA A 164 -18.04 21.61 -7.38
N GLY A 165 -17.68 21.06 -6.21
CA GLY A 165 -18.23 21.48 -4.92
C GLY A 165 -17.87 22.91 -4.58
N ALA A 166 -16.60 23.32 -4.76
CA ALA A 166 -16.14 24.67 -4.49
C ALA A 166 -16.83 25.73 -5.37
N LEU A 167 -16.93 25.46 -6.68
CA LEU A 167 -17.63 26.34 -7.62
C LEU A 167 -19.10 26.52 -7.24
N ARG A 168 -19.79 25.42 -6.91
CA ARG A 168 -21.20 25.47 -6.51
C ARG A 168 -21.41 26.17 -5.16
N LEU A 169 -20.48 26.03 -4.21
CA LEU A 169 -20.50 26.78 -2.94
C LEU A 169 -20.34 28.27 -3.17
N ALA A 170 -19.39 28.67 -4.02
CA ALA A 170 -19.16 30.07 -4.36
C ALA A 170 -20.41 30.72 -5.00
N GLU A 171 -21.04 30.02 -5.94
CA GLU A 171 -22.30 30.48 -6.56
C GLU A 171 -23.46 30.55 -5.57
N GLY A 172 -23.57 29.55 -4.66
CA GLY A 172 -24.61 29.52 -3.63
C GLY A 172 -24.47 30.68 -2.64
N ALA A 173 -23.24 30.96 -2.20
CA ALA A 173 -22.93 32.06 -1.31
C ALA A 173 -23.21 33.43 -1.96
N HIS A 174 -22.83 33.59 -3.24
CA HIS A 174 -23.08 34.84 -3.97
C HIS A 174 -24.57 35.11 -4.15
N ASN A 175 -25.38 34.07 -4.35
CA ASN A 175 -26.82 34.19 -4.57
C ASN A 175 -27.66 34.06 -3.28
N HIS A 176 -27.06 34.12 -2.07
CA HIS A 176 -27.73 34.00 -0.77
C HIS A 176 -28.67 32.78 -0.64
N ARG A 177 -28.32 31.68 -1.28
CA ARG A 177 -29.08 30.41 -1.20
C ARG A 177 -28.64 29.55 -0.03
N PRO A 178 -29.51 28.71 0.54
CA PRO A 178 -29.12 27.79 1.61
C PRO A 178 -28.15 26.74 1.07
N VAL A 179 -26.88 26.80 1.53
CA VAL A 179 -25.80 25.91 1.09
C VAL A 179 -25.39 24.87 2.14
N GLY A 180 -26.16 24.77 3.24
CA GLY A 180 -25.78 23.94 4.40
C GLY A 180 -25.52 22.47 4.06
N ASP A 181 -26.37 21.85 3.25
CA ASP A 181 -26.20 20.44 2.87
C ASP A 181 -25.03 20.23 1.93
N LEU A 182 -24.76 21.21 1.06
CA LEU A 182 -23.59 21.17 0.18
C LEU A 182 -22.28 21.31 0.97
N VAL A 183 -22.25 22.17 1.98
CA VAL A 183 -21.09 22.30 2.89
C VAL A 183 -20.83 20.97 3.60
N ARG A 184 -21.85 20.30 4.12
CA ARG A 184 -21.68 18.98 4.77
C ARG A 184 -21.09 17.94 3.81
N LEU A 185 -21.63 17.84 2.60
CA LEU A 185 -21.11 16.93 1.56
C LEU A 185 -19.69 17.28 1.15
N TYR A 186 -19.36 18.55 1.02
CA TYR A 186 -18.01 19.02 0.71
C TYR A 186 -16.99 18.63 1.79
N LEU A 187 -17.33 18.85 3.06
CA LEU A 187 -16.49 18.45 4.20
C LEU A 187 -16.33 16.92 4.26
N LEU A 188 -17.40 16.16 4.00
CA LEU A 188 -17.33 14.71 3.92
C LEU A 188 -16.40 14.25 2.79
N THR A 189 -16.44 14.89 1.62
CA THR A 189 -15.55 14.57 0.50
C THR A 189 -14.08 14.88 0.84
N LEU A 190 -13.83 15.99 1.55
CA LEU A 190 -12.50 16.34 2.03
C LEU A 190 -11.97 15.27 3.00
N LEU A 191 -12.78 14.88 3.98
CA LEU A 191 -12.43 13.85 4.96
C LEU A 191 -12.16 12.50 4.28
N LEU A 192 -13.04 12.08 3.36
CA LEU A 192 -12.85 10.86 2.57
C LEU A 192 -11.55 10.86 1.79
N GLY A 193 -11.17 11.98 1.18
CA GLY A 193 -9.89 12.14 0.47
C GLY A 193 -8.70 11.92 1.40
N ILE A 194 -8.70 12.54 2.59
CA ILE A 194 -7.65 12.42 3.59
C ILE A 194 -7.51 10.97 4.10
N VAL A 195 -8.63 10.35 4.46
CA VAL A 195 -8.65 8.96 4.97
C VAL A 195 -8.22 7.96 3.89
N SER A 196 -8.69 8.15 2.65
CA SER A 196 -8.34 7.29 1.52
C SER A 196 -6.85 7.35 1.21
N ARG A 197 -6.22 8.51 1.33
CA ARG A 197 -4.76 8.67 1.12
C ARG A 197 -3.95 7.82 2.07
N ARG A 198 -4.25 7.84 3.38
CA ARG A 198 -3.45 7.14 4.40
C ARG A 198 -3.62 5.63 4.41
N ARG A 199 -4.84 5.13 4.22
CA ARG A 199 -5.13 3.71 4.45
C ARG A 199 -5.18 2.86 3.19
N TRP A 200 -5.67 3.42 2.08
CA TRP A 200 -5.99 2.62 0.91
C TRP A 200 -4.93 2.67 -0.17
N LEU A 201 -4.38 3.86 -0.44
CA LEU A 201 -3.33 4.02 -1.46
C LEU A 201 -2.02 3.34 -1.07
N GLU A 202 -1.68 3.28 0.22
CA GLU A 202 -0.50 2.55 0.70
C GLU A 202 -0.66 1.04 0.51
N ARG A 203 -1.83 0.49 0.79
CA ARG A 203 -2.10 -0.94 0.63
C ARG A 203 -2.08 -1.43 -0.82
N LEU A 204 -2.35 -0.55 -1.79
CA LEU A 204 -2.27 -0.90 -3.21
C LEU A 204 -0.85 -1.14 -3.71
N THR A 205 0.17 -0.58 -3.06
CA THR A 205 1.56 -0.69 -3.50
C THR A 205 2.12 -2.11 -3.44
N TRP A 206 1.59 -2.93 -2.54
CA TRP A 206 1.98 -4.34 -2.33
C TRP A 206 0.83 -5.32 -2.50
N ALA A 207 -0.24 -4.89 -3.18
CA ALA A 207 -1.38 -5.75 -3.43
C ALA A 207 -0.95 -6.98 -4.26
N ARG A 208 -1.32 -8.16 -3.76
CA ARG A 208 -1.01 -9.45 -4.37
C ARG A 208 -1.93 -9.74 -5.54
N THR A 209 -1.42 -10.45 -6.53
CA THR A 209 -2.25 -11.14 -7.52
C THR A 209 -2.90 -12.39 -6.91
N ARG A 210 -3.82 -13.01 -7.64
CA ARG A 210 -4.37 -14.32 -7.23
C ARG A 210 -3.26 -15.37 -7.10
N ALA A 211 -2.29 -15.40 -8.01
CA ALA A 211 -1.14 -16.30 -7.95
C ALA A 211 -0.33 -16.12 -6.66
N GLY A 212 0.03 -14.89 -6.29
CA GLY A 212 0.74 -14.60 -5.06
C GLY A 212 -0.03 -15.00 -3.80
N ALA A 213 -1.36 -14.85 -3.80
CA ALA A 213 -2.20 -15.29 -2.69
C ALA A 213 -2.25 -16.83 -2.56
N TYR A 214 -2.34 -17.56 -3.68
CA TYR A 214 -2.28 -19.02 -3.70
C TYR A 214 -0.93 -19.55 -3.22
N TYR A 215 0.16 -18.91 -3.65
CA TYR A 215 1.51 -19.29 -3.22
C TYR A 215 1.66 -19.25 -1.70
N LEU A 216 1.28 -18.12 -1.06
CA LEU A 216 1.34 -17.99 0.40
C LEU A 216 0.45 -18.99 1.13
N LYS A 217 -0.76 -19.26 0.60
CA LYS A 217 -1.66 -20.27 1.18
C LYS A 217 -1.05 -21.67 1.13
N GLY A 218 -0.36 -22.00 0.02
CA GLY A 218 0.33 -23.27 -0.14
C GLY A 218 1.50 -23.45 0.83
N LEU A 219 2.27 -22.39 1.11
CA LEU A 219 3.34 -22.42 2.11
C LEU A 219 2.80 -22.69 3.51
N GLY A 220 1.78 -21.94 3.95
CA GLY A 220 1.19 -22.15 5.28
C GLY A 220 0.59 -23.55 5.47
N GLN A 221 0.04 -24.16 4.41
CA GLN A 221 -0.44 -25.55 4.49
C GLN A 221 0.70 -26.56 4.64
N ARG A 222 1.85 -26.34 3.99
CA ARG A 222 3.02 -27.21 4.10
C ARG A 222 3.64 -27.17 5.50
N GLU A 223 3.76 -25.99 6.09
CA GLU A 223 4.25 -25.82 7.47
C GLU A 223 3.36 -26.55 8.48
N VAL A 224 2.04 -26.39 8.38
CA VAL A 224 1.08 -27.08 9.26
C VAL A 224 1.16 -28.59 9.07
N GLN A 225 1.34 -29.09 7.85
CA GLN A 225 1.49 -30.52 7.59
C GLN A 225 2.83 -31.09 8.12
N GLN A 226 3.89 -30.31 8.16
CA GLN A 226 5.15 -30.73 8.77
C GLN A 226 5.03 -30.81 10.29
N GLN A 227 4.45 -29.80 10.94
CA GLN A 227 4.24 -29.79 12.39
C GLN A 227 3.32 -30.90 12.91
N VAL A 228 2.45 -31.45 12.08
CA VAL A 228 1.56 -32.59 12.46
C VAL A 228 2.27 -33.91 12.30
N LYS A 229 3.41 -33.99 11.58
CA LYS A 229 4.18 -35.22 11.38
C LYS A 229 5.33 -35.40 12.36
N ASP A 230 5.76 -34.31 12.99
CA ASP A 230 6.75 -34.28 14.09
C ASP A 230 6.06 -34.44 15.45
#